data_319879ad3ecd10e3e2cda07193948934
#
_entry.id   319879ad3ecd10e3e2cda07193948934
#
_cell.length_a   1.000
_cell.length_b   1.000
_cell.length_c   1.000
_cell.angle_alpha   90.00
_cell.angle_beta   90.00
_cell.angle_gamma   90.00
#
_symmetry.space_group_name_H-M   'P 1'
#
loop_
_entity.id
_entity.type
_entity.pdbx_description
1 polymer ?
#
loop_
_entity_poly.entity_id
_entity_poly.type
_entity_poly.pdbx_seq_one_letter_code
_entity_poly.pdbx_strand_id
1 'polypeptide(L)'
;MINFNLTEEQLQLEDTVRRFAQNETKPAAEVLDRIANPKESFPTEVSRKATELGFHALMVPEELGGMGAGLMEFSVLLEEIGYGDVGVAISYMATNSVARMIAQSGTDEQRERWLRPYCDMSGDTHHLIAFGGTEPSGGTEIFCPEPNPKLGVRTTARQDGDNYIINGRKWFSSGFSSDR
;
A
#
# COMPACT_ATOMS: atom_id res chain seq x y z
N MET A 1 -23.26 -12.95 -18.15
CA MET A 1 -22.32 -12.28 -19.09
C MET A 1 -21.43 -11.39 -18.23
N ILE A 2 -20.12 -11.49 -18.33
CA ILE A 2 -19.21 -10.61 -17.60
C ILE A 2 -19.33 -9.21 -18.21
N ASN A 3 -19.59 -8.20 -17.39
CA ASN A 3 -19.62 -6.81 -17.81
C ASN A 3 -18.31 -6.14 -17.37
N PHE A 4 -17.58 -5.57 -18.31
CA PHE A 4 -16.33 -4.83 -18.07
C PHE A 4 -16.53 -3.30 -18.06
N ASN A 5 -17.76 -2.83 -18.17
CA ASN A 5 -18.03 -1.40 -18.10
C ASN A 5 -17.93 -0.94 -16.64
N LEU A 6 -17.26 0.17 -16.44
CA LEU A 6 -17.20 0.85 -15.14
C LEU A 6 -18.58 1.45 -14.80
N THR A 7 -18.90 1.50 -13.53
CA THR A 7 -20.05 2.25 -13.01
C THR A 7 -19.79 3.77 -13.07
N GLU A 8 -20.81 4.58 -12.90
CA GLU A 8 -20.65 6.05 -12.84
C GLU A 8 -19.70 6.47 -11.71
N GLU A 9 -19.77 5.83 -10.55
CA GLU A 9 -18.89 6.08 -9.41
C GLU A 9 -17.44 5.70 -9.73
N GLN A 10 -17.23 4.56 -10.40
CA GLN A 10 -15.91 4.12 -10.84
C GLN A 10 -15.31 5.05 -11.90
N LEU A 11 -16.14 5.57 -12.83
CA LEU A 11 -15.72 6.57 -13.81
C LEU A 11 -15.34 7.91 -13.14
N GLN A 12 -16.04 8.33 -12.09
CA GLN A 12 -15.69 9.51 -11.33
C GLN A 12 -14.37 9.33 -10.57
N LEU A 13 -14.15 8.16 -9.99
CA LEU A 13 -12.87 7.80 -9.38
C LEU A 13 -11.75 7.84 -10.41
N GLU A 14 -11.94 7.19 -11.56
CA GLU A 14 -10.98 7.17 -12.67
C GLU A 14 -10.58 8.58 -13.09
N ASP A 15 -11.55 9.47 -13.33
CA ASP A 15 -11.29 10.87 -13.72
C ASP A 15 -10.51 11.63 -12.61
N THR A 16 -10.85 11.41 -11.36
CA THR A 16 -10.19 12.05 -10.22
C THR A 16 -8.73 11.58 -10.10
N VAL A 17 -8.50 10.27 -10.17
CA VAL A 17 -7.15 9.69 -10.06
C VAL A 17 -6.30 10.06 -11.29
N ARG A 18 -6.89 10.04 -12.49
CA ARG A 18 -6.23 10.45 -13.73
C ARG A 18 -5.74 11.89 -13.66
N ARG A 19 -6.59 12.81 -13.23
CA ARG A 19 -6.20 14.21 -13.04
C ARG A 19 -5.08 14.36 -12.01
N PHE A 20 -5.17 13.63 -10.91
CA PHE A 20 -4.12 13.60 -9.89
C PHE A 20 -2.80 13.07 -10.47
N ALA A 21 -2.84 11.95 -11.21
CA ALA A 21 -1.66 11.37 -11.83
C ALA A 21 -0.99 12.31 -12.83
N GLN A 22 -1.79 13.00 -13.66
CA GLN A 22 -1.28 13.94 -14.66
C GLN A 22 -0.69 15.22 -14.04
N ASN A 23 -1.30 15.73 -12.98
CA ASN A 23 -0.93 17.03 -12.42
C ASN A 23 0.09 16.93 -11.29
N GLU A 24 0.15 15.82 -10.58
CA GLU A 24 0.98 15.64 -9.40
C GLU A 24 2.01 14.52 -9.58
N THR A 25 1.57 13.29 -9.91
CA THR A 25 2.48 12.13 -9.93
C THR A 25 3.48 12.22 -11.07
N LYS A 26 3.02 12.43 -12.30
CA LYS A 26 3.88 12.45 -13.48
C LYS A 26 4.92 13.57 -13.48
N PRO A 27 4.58 14.83 -13.16
CA PRO A 27 5.59 15.89 -13.06
C PRO A 27 6.61 15.64 -11.94
N ALA A 28 6.17 15.09 -10.81
CA ALA A 28 7.08 14.74 -9.72
C ALA A 28 8.05 13.62 -10.12
N ALA A 29 7.58 12.58 -10.81
CA ALA A 29 8.39 11.47 -11.28
C ALA A 29 9.54 11.93 -12.18
N GLU A 30 9.26 12.85 -13.11
CA GLU A 30 10.29 13.41 -14.02
C GLU A 30 11.42 14.15 -13.27
N VAL A 31 11.13 14.74 -12.13
CA VAL A 31 12.12 15.42 -11.27
C VAL A 31 12.86 14.42 -10.40
N LEU A 32 12.13 13.51 -9.74
CA LEU A 32 12.66 12.57 -8.77
C LEU A 32 13.56 11.52 -9.42
N ASP A 33 13.29 11.12 -10.67
CA ASP A 33 14.12 10.18 -11.43
C ASP A 33 15.55 10.68 -11.68
N ARG A 34 15.78 11.98 -11.61
CA ARG A 34 17.09 12.61 -11.76
C ARG A 34 17.89 12.71 -10.47
N ILE A 35 17.27 12.41 -9.33
CA ILE A 35 17.92 12.48 -8.01
C ILE A 35 18.74 11.23 -7.80
N ALA A 36 20.07 11.40 -7.69
CA ALA A 36 20.99 10.28 -7.50
C ALA A 36 20.91 9.62 -6.12
N ASN A 37 20.46 10.36 -5.11
CA ASN A 37 20.31 9.84 -3.75
C ASN A 37 18.90 9.28 -3.56
N PRO A 38 18.72 7.94 -3.43
CA PRO A 38 17.39 7.34 -3.26
C PRO A 38 16.60 7.85 -2.03
N LYS A 39 17.30 8.34 -1.01
CA LYS A 39 16.66 8.87 0.20
C LYS A 39 15.95 10.20 -0.04
N GLU A 40 16.39 10.95 -1.05
CA GLU A 40 15.83 12.25 -1.43
C GLU A 40 14.80 12.14 -2.56
N SER A 41 14.70 10.97 -3.20
CA SER A 41 13.82 10.73 -4.34
C SER A 41 12.40 10.26 -3.96
N PHE A 42 12.06 10.27 -2.66
CA PHE A 42 10.71 9.90 -2.23
C PHE A 42 9.70 11.02 -2.54
N PRO A 43 8.54 10.71 -3.17
CA PRO A 43 7.55 11.69 -3.58
C PRO A 43 6.65 12.17 -2.41
N THR A 44 7.24 12.82 -1.40
CA THR A 44 6.56 13.21 -0.16
C THR A 44 5.32 14.05 -0.41
N GLU A 45 5.41 15.08 -1.27
CA GLU A 45 4.28 15.97 -1.56
C GLU A 45 3.17 15.26 -2.33
N VAL A 46 3.50 14.38 -3.26
CA VAL A 46 2.52 13.54 -3.96
C VAL A 46 1.79 12.65 -2.96
N SER A 47 2.54 12.01 -2.06
CA SER A 47 1.96 11.16 -1.01
C SER A 47 1.05 11.95 -0.06
N ARG A 48 1.44 13.15 0.35
CA ARG A 48 0.64 14.01 1.21
C ARG A 48 -0.70 14.37 0.55
N LYS A 49 -0.66 14.86 -0.69
CA LYS A 49 -1.88 15.20 -1.46
C LYS A 49 -2.77 13.99 -1.74
N ALA A 50 -2.18 12.83 -1.98
CA ALA A 50 -2.93 11.60 -2.16
C ALA A 50 -3.59 11.12 -0.84
N THR A 51 -2.98 11.42 0.32
CA THR A 51 -3.57 11.19 1.64
C THR A 51 -4.81 12.05 1.84
N GLU A 52 -4.80 13.33 1.46
CA GLU A 52 -5.97 14.22 1.49
C GLU A 52 -7.14 13.70 0.65
N LEU A 53 -6.85 12.95 -0.43
CA LEU A 53 -7.84 12.29 -1.28
C LEU A 53 -8.24 10.89 -0.79
N GLY A 54 -7.67 10.40 0.31
CA GLY A 54 -7.96 9.10 0.88
C GLY A 54 -7.39 7.89 0.12
N PHE A 55 -6.50 8.10 -0.86
CA PHE A 55 -5.98 7.02 -1.70
C PHE A 55 -5.20 5.95 -0.92
N HIS A 56 -4.58 6.31 0.20
CA HIS A 56 -3.89 5.39 1.09
C HIS A 56 -4.85 4.42 1.80
N ALA A 57 -6.08 4.87 2.12
CA ALA A 57 -7.08 4.13 2.87
C ALA A 57 -8.27 3.67 2.01
N LEU A 58 -8.09 3.61 0.68
CA LEU A 58 -9.16 3.31 -0.28
C LEU A 58 -9.86 1.98 0.05
N MET A 59 -9.10 0.94 0.40
CA MET A 59 -9.63 -0.41 0.66
C MET A 59 -9.96 -0.67 2.14
N VAL A 60 -9.76 0.28 3.03
CA VAL A 60 -10.14 0.13 4.44
C VAL A 60 -11.65 0.37 4.58
N PRO A 61 -12.39 -0.45 5.35
CA PRO A 61 -13.81 -0.24 5.60
C PRO A 61 -14.14 1.13 6.18
N GLU A 62 -15.30 1.67 5.83
CA GLU A 62 -15.75 3.00 6.29
C GLU A 62 -15.89 3.08 7.82
N GLU A 63 -16.33 2.01 8.46
CA GLU A 63 -16.45 1.94 9.93
C GLU A 63 -15.09 2.06 10.65
N LEU A 64 -13.99 1.81 9.94
CA LEU A 64 -12.63 2.00 10.43
C LEU A 64 -11.99 3.33 9.96
N GLY A 65 -12.75 4.15 9.26
CA GLY A 65 -12.33 5.46 8.76
C GLY A 65 -11.77 5.47 7.34
N GLY A 66 -11.83 4.37 6.62
CA GLY A 66 -11.41 4.27 5.21
C GLY A 66 -12.53 4.62 4.23
N MET A 67 -12.32 4.31 2.96
CA MET A 67 -13.26 4.60 1.87
C MET A 67 -14.15 3.41 1.48
N GLY A 68 -13.93 2.21 2.04
CA GLY A 68 -14.74 1.03 1.80
C GLY A 68 -14.72 0.48 0.37
N ALA A 69 -13.80 0.92 -0.46
CA ALA A 69 -13.76 0.55 -1.87
C ALA A 69 -13.36 -0.91 -2.10
N GLY A 70 -13.81 -1.45 -3.24
CA GLY A 70 -13.52 -2.81 -3.66
C GLY A 70 -12.24 -2.95 -4.49
N LEU A 71 -12.04 -4.16 -5.02
CA LEU A 71 -10.88 -4.46 -5.86
C LEU A 71 -10.92 -3.75 -7.22
N MET A 72 -12.11 -3.46 -7.76
CA MET A 72 -12.24 -2.76 -9.04
C MET A 72 -11.78 -1.32 -8.90
N GLU A 73 -12.24 -0.60 -7.90
CA GLU A 73 -11.84 0.77 -7.58
C GLU A 73 -10.34 0.85 -7.29
N PHE A 74 -9.82 -0.16 -6.58
CA PHE A 74 -8.39 -0.27 -6.32
C PHE A 74 -7.57 -0.50 -7.60
N SER A 75 -8.08 -1.28 -8.54
CA SER A 75 -7.43 -1.48 -9.84
C SER A 75 -7.41 -0.20 -10.65
N VAL A 76 -8.50 0.57 -10.65
CA VAL A 76 -8.58 1.89 -11.28
C VAL A 76 -7.57 2.86 -10.68
N LEU A 77 -7.46 2.90 -9.33
CA LEU A 77 -6.46 3.72 -8.65
C LEU A 77 -5.03 3.37 -9.12
N LEU A 78 -4.69 2.08 -9.12
CA LEU A 78 -3.34 1.64 -9.47
C LEU A 78 -3.00 1.86 -10.94
N GLU A 79 -3.96 1.68 -11.83
CA GLU A 79 -3.79 1.91 -13.27
C GLU A 79 -3.47 3.37 -13.57
N GLU A 80 -4.27 4.29 -13.05
CA GLU A 80 -4.10 5.72 -13.31
C GLU A 80 -2.86 6.31 -12.61
N ILE A 81 -2.58 5.94 -11.36
CA ILE A 81 -1.34 6.37 -10.70
C ILE A 81 -0.13 5.77 -11.41
N GLY A 82 -0.20 4.49 -11.81
CA GLY A 82 0.89 3.81 -12.52
C GLY A 82 1.20 4.42 -13.89
N TYR A 83 0.22 5.02 -14.56
CA TYR A 83 0.44 5.83 -15.74
C TYR A 83 1.33 7.06 -15.48
N GLY A 84 1.23 7.65 -14.29
CA GLY A 84 2.10 8.73 -13.85
C GLY A 84 3.46 8.24 -13.38
N ASP A 85 3.49 7.27 -12.47
CA ASP A 85 4.68 6.63 -11.92
C ASP A 85 4.36 5.27 -11.30
N VAL A 86 5.00 4.23 -11.80
CA VAL A 86 4.78 2.86 -11.32
C VAL A 86 5.31 2.62 -9.91
N GLY A 87 6.35 3.33 -9.49
CA GLY A 87 6.90 3.23 -8.14
C GLY A 87 5.91 3.76 -7.08
N VAL A 88 5.25 4.88 -7.40
CA VAL A 88 4.16 5.44 -6.57
C VAL A 88 2.99 4.44 -6.52
N ALA A 89 2.57 3.87 -7.66
CA ALA A 89 1.50 2.88 -7.67
C ALA A 89 1.83 1.65 -6.82
N ILE A 90 3.06 1.12 -6.89
CA ILE A 90 3.52 -0.01 -6.06
C ILE A 90 3.47 0.35 -4.56
N SER A 91 3.80 1.58 -4.19
CA SER A 91 3.71 2.04 -2.80
C SER A 91 2.25 2.02 -2.31
N TYR A 92 1.29 2.47 -3.12
CA TYR A 92 -0.14 2.39 -2.78
C TYR A 92 -0.69 0.97 -2.83
N MET A 93 -0.17 0.12 -3.72
CA MET A 93 -0.51 -1.30 -3.75
C MET A 93 -0.14 -1.98 -2.43
N ALA A 94 1.09 -1.82 -1.96
CA ALA A 94 1.55 -2.40 -0.70
C ALA A 94 0.75 -1.84 0.49
N THR A 95 0.59 -0.54 0.55
CA THR A 95 -0.09 0.20 1.61
C THR A 95 -1.54 -0.26 1.79
N ASN A 96 -2.36 -0.21 0.74
CA ASN A 96 -3.76 -0.63 0.79
C ASN A 96 -3.91 -2.13 1.08
N SER A 97 -3.04 -2.97 0.52
CA SER A 97 -3.09 -4.42 0.74
C SER A 97 -2.85 -4.77 2.22
N VAL A 98 -1.86 -4.15 2.85
CA VAL A 98 -1.57 -4.39 4.28
C VAL A 98 -2.65 -3.77 5.18
N ALA A 99 -3.12 -2.56 4.88
CA ALA A 99 -4.21 -1.94 5.62
C ALA A 99 -5.48 -2.81 5.59
N ARG A 100 -5.86 -3.30 4.41
CA ARG A 100 -6.97 -4.25 4.26
C ARG A 100 -6.74 -5.56 5.03
N MET A 101 -5.53 -6.10 5.01
CA MET A 101 -5.19 -7.31 5.77
C MET A 101 -5.38 -7.09 7.27
N ILE A 102 -4.94 -5.96 7.82
CA ILE A 102 -5.17 -5.60 9.23
C ILE A 102 -6.66 -5.42 9.50
N ALA A 103 -7.40 -4.78 8.60
CA ALA A 103 -8.86 -4.61 8.73
C ALA A 103 -9.59 -5.96 8.80
N GLN A 104 -9.20 -6.92 7.98
CA GLN A 104 -9.86 -8.22 7.89
C GLN A 104 -9.43 -9.21 8.99
N SER A 105 -8.14 -9.22 9.35
CA SER A 105 -7.55 -10.27 10.19
C SER A 105 -7.03 -9.77 11.54
N GLY A 106 -6.93 -8.46 11.74
CA GLY A 106 -6.49 -7.87 13.01
C GLY A 106 -7.53 -8.00 14.12
N THR A 107 -7.07 -7.96 15.37
CA THR A 107 -7.95 -7.79 16.52
C THR A 107 -8.53 -6.38 16.57
N ASP A 108 -9.59 -6.15 17.34
CA ASP A 108 -10.18 -4.82 17.51
C ASP A 108 -9.16 -3.82 18.07
N GLU A 109 -8.31 -4.25 19.00
CA GLU A 109 -7.21 -3.43 19.54
C GLU A 109 -6.20 -3.04 18.45
N GLN A 110 -5.84 -3.98 17.54
CA GLN A 110 -4.93 -3.72 16.43
C GLN A 110 -5.54 -2.76 15.41
N ARG A 111 -6.83 -2.91 15.10
CA ARG A 111 -7.56 -1.99 14.21
C ARG A 111 -7.61 -0.58 14.78
N GLU A 112 -8.00 -0.41 16.05
CA GLU A 112 -8.04 0.89 16.72
C GLU A 112 -6.64 1.54 16.81
N ARG A 113 -5.63 0.75 17.15
CA ARG A 113 -4.26 1.26 17.35
C ARG A 113 -3.58 1.68 16.05
N TRP A 114 -3.79 0.94 14.95
CA TRP A 114 -3.02 1.12 13.73
C TRP A 114 -3.83 1.66 12.56
N LEU A 115 -5.09 1.21 12.36
CA LEU A 115 -5.86 1.66 11.21
C LEU A 115 -6.55 3.00 11.45
N ARG A 116 -7.07 3.25 12.63
CA ARG A 116 -7.76 4.51 12.88
C ARG A 116 -6.86 5.74 12.70
N PRO A 117 -5.63 5.80 13.26
CA PRO A 117 -4.72 6.91 12.97
C PRO A 117 -4.24 6.93 11.51
N TYR A 118 -4.09 5.73 10.90
CA TYR A 118 -3.69 5.60 9.52
C TYR A 118 -4.72 6.17 8.53
N CYS A 119 -6.00 6.08 8.82
CA CYS A 119 -7.08 6.61 7.99
C CYS A 119 -7.29 8.13 8.12
N ASP A 120 -6.43 8.84 8.84
CA ASP A 120 -6.46 10.30 8.88
C ASP A 120 -6.14 10.89 7.50
N MET A 121 -7.07 11.70 6.98
CA MET A 121 -6.98 12.34 5.67
C MET A 121 -6.63 13.83 5.76
N SER A 122 -6.16 14.32 6.91
CA SER A 122 -5.83 15.75 7.10
C SER A 122 -4.72 16.23 6.16
N GLY A 123 -3.87 15.32 5.67
CA GLY A 123 -2.71 15.64 4.85
C GLY A 123 -1.53 16.22 5.63
N ASP A 124 -1.61 16.28 6.95
CA ASP A 124 -0.50 16.73 7.80
C ASP A 124 0.69 15.75 7.74
N THR A 125 0.40 14.49 7.44
CA THR A 125 1.40 13.44 7.23
C THR A 125 1.07 12.64 5.97
N HIS A 126 2.03 11.86 5.48
CA HIS A 126 1.78 10.85 4.49
C HIS A 126 1.75 9.47 5.17
N HIS A 127 0.76 8.67 4.84
CA HIS A 127 0.56 7.37 5.44
C HIS A 127 0.93 6.27 4.45
N LEU A 128 2.05 5.59 4.71
CA LEU A 128 2.47 4.41 3.94
C LEU A 128 2.76 3.26 4.89
N ILE A 129 2.39 2.06 4.48
CA ILE A 129 2.68 0.83 5.20
C ILE A 129 3.66 0.00 4.36
N ALA A 130 4.75 -0.43 5.00
CA ALA A 130 5.72 -1.30 4.36
C ALA A 130 5.28 -2.77 4.42
N PHE A 131 5.57 -3.52 3.37
CA PHE A 131 5.35 -4.96 3.30
C PHE A 131 6.66 -5.70 3.00
N GLY A 132 7.03 -6.62 3.89
CA GLY A 132 8.18 -7.50 3.73
C GLY A 132 7.73 -8.94 3.54
N GLY A 133 7.49 -9.37 2.30
CA GLY A 133 7.09 -10.75 1.98
C GLY A 133 8.25 -11.64 1.57
N THR A 134 9.03 -11.20 0.57
CA THR A 134 10.11 -11.95 -0.07
C THR A 134 11.26 -12.26 0.88
N GLU A 135 11.81 -13.47 0.76
CA GLU A 135 12.99 -13.94 1.49
C GLU A 135 14.06 -14.45 0.52
N PRO A 136 15.32 -14.66 0.99
CA PRO A 136 16.36 -15.27 0.16
C PRO A 136 15.98 -16.60 -0.44
N SER A 137 15.08 -17.35 0.21
CA SER A 137 14.60 -18.68 -0.21
C SER A 137 13.43 -18.64 -1.17
N GLY A 138 12.80 -17.49 -1.39
CA GLY A 138 11.65 -17.37 -2.28
C GLY A 138 10.72 -16.20 -1.93
N GLY A 139 9.74 -15.94 -2.78
CA GLY A 139 8.78 -14.86 -2.62
C GLY A 139 7.39 -15.23 -3.13
N THR A 140 7.31 -15.75 -4.35
CA THR A 140 6.03 -16.12 -4.98
C THR A 140 5.29 -17.22 -4.20
N GLU A 141 6.02 -18.07 -3.48
CA GLU A 141 5.49 -19.19 -2.69
C GLU A 141 4.52 -18.74 -1.58
N ILE A 142 4.60 -17.49 -1.12
CA ILE A 142 3.64 -16.96 -0.14
C ILE A 142 2.20 -16.90 -0.69
N PHE A 143 2.06 -16.91 -2.02
CA PHE A 143 0.77 -16.89 -2.71
C PHE A 143 0.36 -18.26 -3.25
N CYS A 144 1.18 -19.30 -3.05
CA CYS A 144 0.86 -20.65 -3.52
C CYS A 144 -0.16 -21.31 -2.59
N PRO A 145 -1.25 -21.91 -3.14
CA PRO A 145 -2.23 -22.63 -2.34
C PRO A 145 -1.68 -23.92 -1.72
N GLU A 146 -0.62 -24.48 -2.31
CA GLU A 146 0.07 -25.68 -1.80
C GLU A 146 1.50 -25.30 -1.37
N PRO A 147 1.72 -24.94 -0.10
CA PRO A 147 3.03 -24.53 0.36
C PRO A 147 4.03 -25.69 0.31
N ASN A 148 5.17 -25.47 -0.35
CA ASN A 148 6.30 -26.40 -0.30
C ASN A 148 7.15 -26.10 0.94
N PRO A 149 7.29 -27.03 1.90
CA PRO A 149 8.05 -26.78 3.13
C PRO A 149 9.56 -26.56 2.91
N LYS A 150 10.08 -26.84 1.69
CA LYS A 150 11.48 -26.55 1.32
C LYS A 150 11.67 -25.17 0.73
N LEU A 151 10.59 -24.53 0.29
CA LEU A 151 10.54 -23.21 -0.30
C LEU A 151 9.64 -22.34 0.56
N GLY A 152 9.72 -21.03 0.39
CA GLY A 152 8.80 -20.09 1.04
C GLY A 152 9.36 -19.43 2.30
N VAL A 153 8.45 -18.99 3.14
CA VAL A 153 8.76 -18.17 4.32
C VAL A 153 9.49 -18.97 5.38
N ARG A 154 10.69 -18.54 5.74
CA ARG A 154 11.54 -19.10 6.80
C ARG A 154 11.64 -18.20 8.02
N THR A 155 11.18 -16.96 7.93
CA THR A 155 11.06 -16.09 9.11
C THR A 155 10.14 -16.74 10.13
N THR A 156 10.62 -16.83 11.36
CA THR A 156 9.89 -17.44 12.48
C THR A 156 9.54 -16.38 13.52
N ALA A 157 8.40 -16.55 14.17
CA ALA A 157 8.01 -15.80 15.37
C ALA A 157 7.79 -16.80 16.51
N ARG A 158 8.57 -16.66 17.58
CA ARG A 158 8.44 -17.48 18.80
C ARG A 158 7.93 -16.62 19.93
N GLN A 159 6.88 -17.06 20.59
CA GLN A 159 6.36 -16.36 21.75
C GLN A 159 7.35 -16.45 22.93
N ASP A 160 7.51 -15.34 23.64
CA ASP A 160 8.38 -15.19 24.80
C ASP A 160 7.68 -14.28 25.83
N GLY A 161 6.92 -14.87 26.73
CA GLY A 161 5.99 -14.15 27.62
C GLY A 161 4.93 -13.41 26.80
N ASP A 162 4.82 -12.10 27.01
CA ASP A 162 3.89 -11.21 26.32
C ASP A 162 4.45 -10.67 24.98
N ASN A 163 5.64 -11.09 24.60
CA ASN A 163 6.33 -10.64 23.39
C ASN A 163 6.50 -11.78 22.37
N TYR A 164 6.89 -11.41 21.15
CA TYR A 164 7.34 -12.34 20.11
C TYR A 164 8.78 -12.01 19.71
N ILE A 165 9.63 -13.03 19.68
CA ILE A 165 10.98 -12.94 19.11
C ILE A 165 10.87 -13.35 17.65
N ILE A 166 11.17 -12.39 16.76
CA ILE A 166 11.13 -12.60 15.31
C ILE A 166 12.55 -12.78 14.80
N ASN A 167 12.80 -13.91 14.09
CA ASN A 167 14.06 -14.22 13.43
C ASN A 167 13.83 -14.51 11.96
N GLY A 168 14.55 -13.79 11.10
CA GLY A 168 14.46 -13.97 9.65
C GLY A 168 15.10 -12.85 8.89
N ARG A 169 15.02 -12.94 7.56
CA ARG A 169 15.54 -11.93 6.64
C ARG A 169 14.55 -11.71 5.51
N LYS A 170 14.17 -10.47 5.31
CA LYS A 170 13.28 -10.04 4.22
C LYS A 170 14.04 -9.22 3.19
N TRP A 171 13.61 -9.33 1.92
CA TRP A 171 14.14 -8.58 0.79
C TRP A 171 13.04 -7.82 0.07
N PHE A 172 13.42 -6.77 -0.64
CA PHE A 172 12.54 -6.00 -1.54
C PHE A 172 11.29 -5.43 -0.84
N SER A 173 11.47 -4.92 0.39
CA SER A 173 10.35 -4.31 1.12
C SER A 173 9.99 -2.95 0.52
N SER A 174 8.84 -2.85 -0.13
CA SER A 174 8.29 -1.57 -0.59
C SER A 174 7.77 -0.74 0.56
N GLY A 175 7.90 0.59 0.48
CA GLY A 175 7.46 1.51 1.52
C GLY A 175 8.37 1.58 2.75
N PHE A 176 9.52 0.90 2.75
CA PHE A 176 10.47 0.94 3.85
C PHE A 176 11.43 2.12 3.69
N SER A 177 11.48 3.01 4.67
CA SER A 177 12.48 4.08 4.76
C SER A 177 13.34 3.90 6.00
N SER A 178 14.66 4.04 5.86
CA SER A 178 15.61 3.91 6.96
C SER A 178 15.71 5.16 7.85
N ASP A 179 15.05 6.24 7.50
CA ASP A 179 15.28 7.57 8.07
C ASP A 179 14.08 8.12 8.85
N ARG A 180 13.29 7.21 9.48
CA ARG A 180 12.22 7.60 10.41
C ARG A 180 12.25 6.80 11.68
#